data_3480d6c780d8feb491c4325c9bcfe364
#
_entry.id   3480d6c780d8feb491c4325c9bcfe364
#
_cell.length_a   1.000
_cell.length_b   1.000
_cell.length_c   1.000
_cell.angle_alpha   90.00
_cell.angle_beta   90.00
_cell.angle_gamma   90.00
#
_symmetry.space_group_name_H-M   'P 1'
#
loop_
_entity.id
_entity.type
_entity.pdbx_description
1 polymer ?
#
loop_
_entity_poly.entity_id
_entity_poly.type
_entity_poly.pdbx_seq_one_letter_code
_entity_poly.pdbx_strand_id
1 'polypeptide(L)'
;LEVRITKVETWQEEIPYTTETTTSNEYTVGTKKTVQNGVNGLRQITAQRVYNTDGIQLSQKILSTEVVQEPVTEKIVKGTKKVTSSTSYITGSGQFIWPVPGYRNCSRWYGGSHKGVDICAAAGTPIYASAGGTVTKAGYNKAGAGTGYGYSIIISHGSGYTTVYAHCLSLAVHSGQTVKQGQLIGYVGSTGRSSGNHCHFEIRRNGSYIAPQNVFNRRKYR
;
A
#
# COMPACT_ATOMS: atom_id res chain seq x y z
N LEU A 1 20.57 -50.47 38.42
CA LEU A 1 20.70 -50.43 36.95
C LEU A 1 19.60 -49.53 36.40
N GLU A 2 19.98 -48.43 35.79
CA GLU A 2 19.02 -47.51 35.14
C GLU A 2 18.69 -48.06 33.74
N VAL A 3 17.44 -48.41 33.54
CA VAL A 3 16.97 -48.90 32.24
C VAL A 3 16.78 -47.76 31.30
N ARG A 4 17.37 -47.84 30.11
CA ARG A 4 17.28 -46.84 29.03
C ARG A 4 16.67 -47.48 27.80
N ILE A 5 15.70 -46.79 27.19
CA ILE A 5 15.00 -47.25 26.00
C ILE A 5 15.53 -46.44 24.82
N THR A 6 16.12 -47.11 23.84
CA THR A 6 16.60 -46.48 22.62
C THR A 6 15.62 -46.72 21.47
N LYS A 7 15.19 -45.65 20.81
CA LYS A 7 14.32 -45.68 19.62
C LYS A 7 14.96 -44.97 18.46
N VAL A 8 14.71 -45.43 17.24
CA VAL A 8 15.00 -44.68 16.01
C VAL A 8 13.67 -44.14 15.53
N GLU A 9 13.61 -42.83 15.38
CA GLU A 9 12.40 -42.10 14.99
C GLU A 9 12.70 -41.24 13.76
N THR A 10 11.70 -41.13 12.89
CA THR A 10 11.79 -40.32 11.68
C THR A 10 10.60 -39.38 11.66
N TRP A 11 10.87 -38.09 11.35
CA TRP A 11 9.86 -37.04 11.20
C TRP A 11 10.25 -36.10 10.09
N GLN A 12 9.32 -35.25 9.66
CA GLN A 12 9.55 -34.20 8.70
C GLN A 12 9.55 -32.83 9.36
N GLU A 13 10.43 -31.94 8.87
CA GLU A 13 10.48 -30.54 9.25
C GLU A 13 10.42 -29.66 8.00
N GLU A 14 9.77 -28.52 8.13
CA GLU A 14 9.75 -27.52 7.04
C GLU A 14 11.12 -26.83 6.91
N ILE A 15 11.51 -26.58 5.67
CA ILE A 15 12.63 -25.71 5.31
C ILE A 15 11.98 -24.39 4.84
N PRO A 16 12.12 -23.29 5.59
CA PRO A 16 11.53 -22.02 5.20
C PRO A 16 12.05 -21.56 3.82
N TYR A 17 11.16 -21.04 2.98
CA TYR A 17 11.58 -20.41 1.74
C TYR A 17 12.28 -19.08 1.99
N THR A 18 13.07 -18.64 1.04
CA THR A 18 13.72 -17.33 1.01
C THR A 18 12.95 -16.38 0.11
N THR A 19 13.07 -15.05 0.35
CA THR A 19 12.49 -14.02 -0.51
C THR A 19 13.58 -13.28 -1.25
N GLU A 20 13.52 -13.30 -2.58
CA GLU A 20 14.39 -12.54 -3.47
C GLU A 20 13.63 -11.31 -4.00
N THR A 21 14.26 -10.14 -3.89
CA THR A 21 13.68 -8.91 -4.40
C THR A 21 14.53 -8.37 -5.55
N THR A 22 13.92 -8.21 -6.72
CA THR A 22 14.51 -7.56 -7.89
C THR A 22 13.81 -6.22 -8.16
N THR A 23 14.38 -5.42 -9.03
CA THR A 23 13.81 -4.13 -9.45
C THR A 23 13.50 -4.13 -10.93
N SER A 24 12.45 -3.43 -11.35
CA SER A 24 12.08 -3.29 -12.76
C SER A 24 11.59 -1.86 -13.03
N ASN A 25 12.00 -1.33 -14.19
CA ASN A 25 11.50 -0.05 -14.69
C ASN A 25 10.17 -0.16 -15.46
N GLU A 26 9.60 -1.35 -15.56
CA GLU A 26 8.24 -1.55 -16.10
C GLU A 26 7.16 -1.09 -15.11
N TYR A 27 7.46 -1.20 -13.82
CA TYR A 27 6.55 -0.82 -12.74
C TYR A 27 7.00 0.48 -12.09
N THR A 28 6.02 1.31 -11.71
CA THR A 28 6.28 2.60 -11.04
C THR A 28 6.88 2.40 -9.64
N VAL A 29 7.67 3.38 -9.21
CA VAL A 29 8.21 3.43 -7.83
C VAL A 29 7.07 3.26 -6.83
N GLY A 30 7.26 2.39 -5.82
CA GLY A 30 6.25 2.04 -4.82
C GLY A 30 5.43 0.79 -5.15
N THR A 31 5.44 0.30 -6.40
CA THR A 31 4.81 -0.97 -6.76
C THR A 31 5.65 -2.14 -6.25
N LYS A 32 4.99 -3.12 -5.63
CA LYS A 32 5.54 -4.45 -5.33
C LYS A 32 4.65 -5.48 -6.02
N LYS A 33 5.24 -6.37 -6.80
CA LYS A 33 4.53 -7.46 -7.48
C LYS A 33 5.22 -8.78 -7.17
N THR A 34 4.51 -9.72 -6.54
CA THR A 34 4.98 -11.09 -6.40
C THR A 34 4.84 -11.77 -7.76
N VAL A 35 5.95 -12.21 -8.32
CA VAL A 35 6.01 -12.91 -9.62
C VAL A 35 6.16 -14.40 -9.45
N GLN A 36 6.58 -14.85 -8.26
CA GLN A 36 6.66 -16.25 -7.86
C GLN A 36 6.37 -16.32 -6.36
N ASN A 37 5.40 -17.13 -5.98
CA ASN A 37 5.11 -17.40 -4.57
C ASN A 37 6.19 -18.32 -3.98
N GLY A 38 6.59 -18.06 -2.74
CA GLY A 38 7.44 -18.96 -1.96
C GLY A 38 6.67 -20.22 -1.54
N VAL A 39 7.36 -21.34 -1.48
CA VAL A 39 6.83 -22.60 -0.93
C VAL A 39 7.89 -23.17 0.00
N ASN A 40 7.50 -23.52 1.22
CA ASN A 40 8.42 -24.19 2.14
C ASN A 40 8.83 -25.56 1.57
N GLY A 41 10.09 -25.88 1.71
CA GLY A 41 10.62 -27.21 1.47
C GLY A 41 10.32 -28.14 2.65
N LEU A 42 10.67 -29.41 2.52
CA LEU A 42 10.57 -30.42 3.55
C LEU A 42 11.88 -31.20 3.66
N ARG A 43 12.36 -31.41 4.87
CA ARG A 43 13.44 -32.34 5.17
C ARG A 43 12.95 -33.45 6.07
N GLN A 44 13.41 -34.66 5.81
CA GLN A 44 13.21 -35.82 6.67
C GLN A 44 14.43 -35.97 7.57
N ILE A 45 14.18 -36.08 8.87
CA ILE A 45 15.21 -36.29 9.88
C ILE A 45 15.00 -37.67 10.48
N THR A 46 16.04 -38.48 10.55
CA THR A 46 16.08 -39.72 11.29
C THR A 46 17.05 -39.58 12.44
N ALA A 47 16.60 -39.82 13.64
CA ALA A 47 17.41 -39.73 14.85
C ALA A 47 17.23 -40.91 15.78
N GLN A 48 18.30 -41.26 16.48
CA GLN A 48 18.29 -42.13 17.62
C GLN A 48 18.01 -41.29 18.88
N ARG A 49 16.95 -41.64 19.59
CA ARG A 49 16.55 -41.00 20.85
C ARG A 49 16.63 -42.04 22.00
N VAL A 50 17.13 -41.58 23.14
CA VAL A 50 17.24 -42.39 24.35
C VAL A 50 16.29 -41.79 25.39
N TYR A 51 15.46 -42.66 25.97
CA TYR A 51 14.46 -42.30 26.97
C TYR A 51 14.70 -43.08 28.29
N ASN A 52 14.28 -42.48 29.40
CA ASN A 52 14.17 -43.21 30.66
C ASN A 52 12.85 -44.08 30.69
N THR A 53 12.62 -44.79 31.77
CA THR A 53 11.41 -45.60 31.97
C THR A 53 10.12 -44.78 32.03
N ASP A 54 10.20 -43.50 32.37
CA ASP A 54 9.06 -42.58 32.45
C ASP A 54 8.75 -41.91 31.11
N GLY A 55 9.49 -42.26 30.04
CA GLY A 55 9.31 -41.72 28.70
C GLY A 55 9.94 -40.36 28.49
N ILE A 56 10.79 -39.88 29.40
CA ILE A 56 11.51 -38.60 29.28
C ILE A 56 12.72 -38.81 28.37
N GLN A 57 12.84 -37.99 27.32
CA GLN A 57 13.99 -38.03 26.41
C GLN A 57 15.25 -37.56 27.13
N LEU A 58 16.24 -38.41 27.17
CA LEU A 58 17.55 -38.15 27.80
C LEU A 58 18.58 -37.61 26.81
N SER A 59 18.57 -38.15 25.58
CA SER A 59 19.48 -37.67 24.52
C SER A 59 18.93 -37.94 23.14
N GLN A 60 19.51 -37.22 22.15
CA GLN A 60 19.17 -37.40 20.75
C GLN A 60 20.47 -37.32 19.92
N LYS A 61 20.59 -38.17 18.93
CA LYS A 61 21.65 -38.18 17.93
C LYS A 61 21.02 -38.24 16.55
N ILE A 62 21.23 -37.23 15.71
CA ILE A 62 20.79 -37.26 14.33
C ILE A 62 21.62 -38.30 13.57
N LEU A 63 20.95 -39.22 12.89
CA LEU A 63 21.55 -40.27 12.09
C LEU A 63 21.63 -39.85 10.61
N SER A 64 20.55 -39.23 10.10
CA SER A 64 20.49 -38.70 8.74
C SER A 64 19.54 -37.53 8.64
N THR A 65 19.80 -36.66 7.68
CA THR A 65 18.92 -35.59 7.26
C THR A 65 18.90 -35.60 5.73
N GLU A 66 17.71 -35.73 5.16
CA GLU A 66 17.50 -35.77 3.71
C GLU A 66 16.48 -34.71 3.31
N VAL A 67 16.77 -33.92 2.28
CA VAL A 67 15.82 -32.99 1.72
C VAL A 67 14.86 -33.74 0.83
N VAL A 68 13.58 -33.80 1.22
CA VAL A 68 12.50 -34.48 0.50
C VAL A 68 11.92 -33.56 -0.56
N GLN A 69 11.82 -32.26 -0.21
CA GLN A 69 11.35 -31.22 -1.10
C GLN A 69 12.18 -29.94 -0.91
N GLU A 70 12.77 -29.44 -1.98
CA GLU A 70 13.49 -28.17 -1.96
C GLU A 70 12.50 -27.00 -1.78
N PRO A 71 12.85 -25.97 -0.99
CA PRO A 71 12.04 -24.77 -0.88
C PRO A 71 12.05 -23.97 -2.21
N VAL A 72 10.90 -23.41 -2.56
CA VAL A 72 10.77 -22.51 -3.71
C VAL A 72 10.90 -21.07 -3.23
N THR A 73 11.88 -20.35 -3.72
CA THR A 73 12.11 -18.93 -3.36
C THR A 73 10.95 -18.05 -3.82
N GLU A 74 10.44 -17.20 -2.93
CA GLU A 74 9.52 -16.13 -3.30
C GLU A 74 10.28 -15.06 -4.11
N LYS A 75 9.71 -14.62 -5.25
CA LYS A 75 10.30 -13.54 -6.04
C LYS A 75 9.36 -12.34 -6.09
N ILE A 76 9.85 -11.20 -5.63
CA ILE A 76 9.15 -9.92 -5.61
C ILE A 76 9.87 -8.94 -6.55
N VAL A 77 9.12 -8.29 -7.43
CA VAL A 77 9.62 -7.20 -8.26
C VAL A 77 9.17 -5.87 -7.66
N LYS A 78 10.13 -4.98 -7.40
CA LYS A 78 9.88 -3.59 -7.00
C LYS A 78 10.00 -2.67 -8.21
N GLY A 79 9.01 -1.80 -8.41
CA GLY A 79 9.02 -0.80 -9.47
C GLY A 79 10.05 0.30 -9.20
N THR A 80 10.81 0.65 -10.25
CA THR A 80 11.77 1.76 -10.25
C THR A 80 11.45 2.84 -11.28
N LYS A 81 10.41 2.63 -12.11
CA LYS A 81 10.01 3.59 -13.12
C LYS A 81 9.64 4.91 -12.45
N LYS A 82 10.51 5.89 -12.56
CA LYS A 82 10.14 7.27 -12.23
C LYS A 82 9.08 7.69 -13.22
N VAL A 83 7.90 8.07 -12.73
CA VAL A 83 6.92 8.75 -13.57
C VAL A 83 7.51 10.11 -13.91
N THR A 84 8.24 10.19 -15.02
CA THR A 84 8.59 11.48 -15.62
C THR A 84 7.29 12.03 -16.18
N SER A 85 6.67 12.95 -15.44
CA SER A 85 5.47 13.65 -15.89
C SER A 85 5.79 14.54 -17.07
N SER A 86 5.79 13.97 -18.27
CA SER A 86 5.46 14.71 -19.47
C SER A 86 3.93 14.76 -19.63
N THR A 87 3.23 14.99 -18.53
CA THR A 87 1.78 15.16 -18.57
C THR A 87 1.52 16.65 -18.66
N SER A 88 0.94 17.08 -19.76
CA SER A 88 0.32 18.40 -19.86
C SER A 88 -0.68 18.52 -18.71
N TYR A 89 -0.28 19.18 -17.63
CA TYR A 89 -1.15 19.49 -16.52
C TYR A 89 -2.34 20.26 -17.05
N ILE A 90 -3.54 19.74 -16.83
CA ILE A 90 -4.75 20.49 -17.12
C ILE A 90 -4.81 21.55 -16.02
N THR A 91 -4.33 22.74 -16.33
CA THR A 91 -4.33 23.87 -15.42
C THR A 91 -5.75 24.29 -15.11
N GLY A 92 -6.11 24.28 -13.84
CA GLY A 92 -7.24 25.01 -13.29
C GLY A 92 -6.96 26.53 -13.34
N SER A 93 -7.67 27.32 -12.56
CA SER A 93 -7.55 28.79 -12.47
C SER A 93 -6.21 29.32 -11.91
N GLY A 94 -5.11 28.61 -12.11
CA GLY A 94 -3.75 29.00 -11.74
C GLY A 94 -3.30 28.63 -10.33
N GLN A 95 -4.19 28.48 -9.36
CA GLN A 95 -3.86 28.15 -7.97
C GLN A 95 -3.78 26.64 -7.73
N PHE A 96 -4.65 25.85 -8.35
CA PHE A 96 -4.75 24.41 -8.18
C PHE A 96 -4.63 23.66 -9.50
N ILE A 97 -3.94 22.51 -9.50
CA ILE A 97 -3.92 21.56 -10.61
C ILE A 97 -4.79 20.33 -10.27
N TRP A 98 -5.24 19.62 -11.31
CA TRP A 98 -6.01 18.38 -11.15
C TRP A 98 -5.14 17.28 -10.53
N PRO A 99 -5.59 16.63 -9.43
CA PRO A 99 -4.72 15.76 -8.65
C PRO A 99 -4.44 14.39 -9.27
N VAL A 100 -5.25 13.93 -10.23
CA VAL A 100 -5.09 12.62 -10.91
C VAL A 100 -5.01 12.86 -12.43
N PRO A 101 -3.84 13.26 -12.96
CA PRO A 101 -3.67 13.61 -14.37
C PRO A 101 -4.03 12.43 -15.30
N GLY A 102 -4.69 12.73 -16.42
CA GLY A 102 -5.14 11.72 -17.39
C GLY A 102 -6.50 11.08 -17.07
N TYR A 103 -6.97 11.15 -15.84
CA TYR A 103 -8.27 10.61 -15.43
C TYR A 103 -9.30 11.72 -15.32
N ARG A 104 -10.36 11.63 -16.12
CA ARG A 104 -11.42 12.64 -16.22
C ARG A 104 -12.79 12.12 -15.85
N ASN A 105 -12.94 10.82 -15.68
CA ASN A 105 -14.20 10.21 -15.26
C ASN A 105 -14.41 10.46 -13.76
N CYS A 106 -15.48 11.18 -13.42
CA CYS A 106 -15.86 11.49 -12.05
C CYS A 106 -17.24 10.90 -11.77
N SER A 107 -17.29 9.92 -10.86
CA SER A 107 -18.55 9.28 -10.49
C SER A 107 -19.47 10.21 -9.71
N ARG A 108 -18.90 11.17 -8.97
CA ARG A 108 -19.67 12.10 -8.13
C ARG A 108 -18.97 13.45 -8.01
N TRP A 109 -19.73 14.52 -8.17
CA TRP A 109 -19.30 15.90 -7.96
C TRP A 109 -19.84 16.45 -6.64
N TYR A 110 -19.22 17.56 -6.18
CA TYR A 110 -19.71 18.29 -5.00
C TYR A 110 -21.19 18.65 -5.14
N GLY A 111 -21.97 18.34 -4.10
CA GLY A 111 -23.40 18.65 -4.01
C GLY A 111 -24.08 17.79 -2.95
N GLY A 112 -25.15 18.32 -2.36
CA GLY A 112 -25.86 17.65 -1.28
C GLY A 112 -24.95 17.29 -0.10
N SER A 113 -24.93 16.01 0.28
CA SER A 113 -24.05 15.49 1.34
C SER A 113 -22.60 15.27 0.89
N HIS A 114 -22.31 15.26 -0.41
CA HIS A 114 -20.97 15.00 -0.96
C HIS A 114 -20.12 16.27 -1.00
N LYS A 115 -18.97 16.25 -0.32
CA LYS A 115 -18.17 17.45 -0.04
C LYS A 115 -16.91 17.58 -0.92
N GLY A 116 -16.82 16.82 -2.00
CA GLY A 116 -15.69 16.80 -2.91
C GLY A 116 -16.05 16.35 -4.32
N VAL A 117 -15.08 15.81 -5.02
CA VAL A 117 -15.23 15.11 -6.29
C VAL A 117 -14.59 13.73 -6.20
N ASP A 118 -15.26 12.71 -6.71
CA ASP A 118 -14.78 11.34 -6.75
C ASP A 118 -14.22 11.04 -8.13
N ILE A 119 -12.89 11.04 -8.23
CA ILE A 119 -12.13 10.86 -9.48
C ILE A 119 -11.84 9.37 -9.65
N CYS A 120 -12.55 8.72 -10.59
CA CYS A 120 -12.39 7.29 -10.86
C CYS A 120 -11.07 7.01 -11.57
N ALA A 121 -10.27 6.12 -10.99
CA ALA A 121 -9.01 5.66 -11.56
C ALA A 121 -8.67 4.27 -11.01
N ALA A 122 -7.85 3.50 -11.71
CA ALA A 122 -7.39 2.20 -11.24
C ALA A 122 -6.62 2.31 -9.92
N ALA A 123 -6.68 1.27 -9.07
CA ALA A 123 -5.85 1.19 -7.89
C ALA A 123 -4.37 1.32 -8.26
N GLY A 124 -3.61 2.07 -7.45
CA GLY A 124 -2.20 2.35 -7.71
C GLY A 124 -1.94 3.49 -8.70
N THR A 125 -2.99 4.15 -9.24
CA THR A 125 -2.80 5.38 -10.04
C THR A 125 -2.22 6.48 -9.16
N PRO A 126 -1.16 7.21 -9.63
CA PRO A 126 -0.55 8.27 -8.86
C PRO A 126 -1.49 9.44 -8.56
N ILE A 127 -1.43 9.95 -7.33
CA ILE A 127 -2.09 11.18 -6.88
C ILE A 127 -1.02 12.23 -6.63
N TYR A 128 -1.25 13.44 -7.13
CA TYR A 128 -0.32 14.55 -7.02
C TYR A 128 -0.91 15.71 -6.20
N ALA A 129 -0.03 16.44 -5.50
CA ALA A 129 -0.43 17.63 -4.75
C ALA A 129 -1.02 18.70 -5.68
N SER A 130 -2.27 19.07 -5.44
CA SER A 130 -2.98 20.05 -6.26
C SER A 130 -2.39 21.46 -6.16
N ALA A 131 -1.73 21.80 -5.06
CA ALA A 131 -0.92 23.00 -4.85
C ALA A 131 0.23 22.68 -3.89
N GLY A 132 1.27 23.55 -3.86
CA GLY A 132 2.35 23.45 -2.88
C GLY A 132 1.87 23.77 -1.47
N GLY A 133 2.50 23.19 -0.45
CA GLY A 133 2.11 23.43 0.95
C GLY A 133 2.73 22.45 1.93
N THR A 134 2.17 22.40 3.14
CA THR A 134 2.59 21.50 4.21
C THR A 134 1.54 20.42 4.44
N VAL A 135 1.95 19.16 4.47
CA VAL A 135 1.10 18.02 4.81
C VAL A 135 0.76 18.09 6.30
N THR A 136 -0.48 18.44 6.61
CA THR A 136 -0.97 18.52 8.01
C THR A 136 -1.41 17.17 8.52
N LYS A 137 -1.79 16.26 7.62
CA LYS A 137 -2.15 14.88 7.96
C LYS A 137 -1.80 13.93 6.81
N ALA A 138 -1.17 12.81 7.15
CA ALA A 138 -1.01 11.66 6.26
C ALA A 138 -1.16 10.39 7.12
N GLY A 139 -2.19 9.58 6.85
CA GLY A 139 -2.48 8.39 7.66
C GLY A 139 -3.88 7.85 7.47
N TYR A 140 -4.18 6.76 8.22
CA TYR A 140 -5.50 6.13 8.18
C TYR A 140 -6.50 6.90 9.06
N ASN A 141 -7.67 7.16 8.49
CA ASN A 141 -8.80 7.77 9.18
C ASN A 141 -9.94 6.75 9.28
N LYS A 142 -10.19 6.23 10.49
CA LYS A 142 -11.22 5.22 10.75
C LYS A 142 -12.63 5.79 10.48
N ALA A 143 -13.51 4.94 9.94
CA ALA A 143 -14.95 5.23 9.93
C ALA A 143 -15.44 5.41 11.37
N GLY A 144 -16.15 6.50 11.64
CA GLY A 144 -16.55 6.91 13.01
C GLY A 144 -15.93 8.24 13.47
N ALA A 145 -14.80 8.66 12.90
CA ALA A 145 -14.28 10.02 13.08
C ALA A 145 -14.90 11.03 12.08
N GLY A 146 -16.10 10.77 11.60
CA GLY A 146 -16.95 11.67 10.80
C GLY A 146 -16.85 11.51 9.29
N THR A 147 -15.74 11.02 8.71
CA THR A 147 -15.53 11.12 7.26
C THR A 147 -15.33 9.78 6.54
N GLY A 148 -14.83 8.76 7.23
CA GLY A 148 -14.57 7.45 6.62
C GLY A 148 -13.54 7.46 5.48
N TYR A 149 -12.60 8.41 5.47
CA TYR A 149 -11.64 8.64 4.37
C TYR A 149 -10.64 7.51 4.13
N GLY A 150 -10.50 6.55 5.06
CA GLY A 150 -9.44 5.54 4.97
C GLY A 150 -8.05 6.17 5.02
N TYR A 151 -7.11 5.69 4.22
CA TYR A 151 -5.83 6.38 4.03
C TYR A 151 -6.08 7.70 3.33
N SER A 152 -5.62 8.79 3.95
CA SER A 152 -5.88 10.15 3.46
C SER A 152 -4.72 11.08 3.71
N ILE A 153 -4.64 12.11 2.88
CA ILE A 153 -3.65 13.19 2.93
C ILE A 153 -4.40 14.52 3.01
N ILE A 154 -3.96 15.40 3.90
CA ILE A 154 -4.47 16.75 4.02
C ILE A 154 -3.28 17.70 3.90
N ILE A 155 -3.37 18.67 2.98
CA ILE A 155 -2.31 19.64 2.73
C ILE A 155 -2.85 21.05 2.98
N SER A 156 -2.15 21.82 3.80
CA SER A 156 -2.39 23.25 4.00
C SER A 156 -1.53 24.05 3.01
N HIS A 157 -2.16 24.96 2.26
CA HIS A 157 -1.53 25.75 1.19
C HIS A 157 -1.30 27.22 1.57
N GLY A 158 -1.55 27.58 2.82
CA GLY A 158 -1.58 28.98 3.25
C GLY A 158 -2.88 29.69 2.86
N SER A 159 -3.05 30.94 3.31
CA SER A 159 -4.24 31.79 3.04
C SER A 159 -5.58 31.09 3.34
N GLY A 160 -5.58 30.14 4.29
CA GLY A 160 -6.74 29.35 4.71
C GLY A 160 -7.11 28.19 3.77
N TYR A 161 -6.38 27.98 2.66
CA TYR A 161 -6.68 26.89 1.75
C TYR A 161 -6.14 25.53 2.23
N THR A 162 -6.96 24.51 2.04
CA THR A 162 -6.61 23.12 2.36
C THR A 162 -7.17 22.20 1.28
N THR A 163 -6.42 21.18 0.89
CA THR A 163 -6.91 20.09 0.05
C THR A 163 -6.88 18.76 0.79
N VAL A 164 -7.83 17.88 0.46
CA VAL A 164 -7.96 16.53 1.00
C VAL A 164 -7.93 15.53 -0.15
N TYR A 165 -7.18 14.45 0.05
CA TYR A 165 -7.08 13.31 -0.87
C TYR A 165 -7.37 12.06 -0.07
N ALA A 166 -8.47 11.36 -0.37
CA ALA A 166 -8.93 10.24 0.44
C ALA A 166 -9.06 8.94 -0.37
N HIS A 167 -9.31 7.85 0.35
CA HIS A 167 -9.41 6.48 -0.13
C HIS A 167 -8.13 5.96 -0.77
N CYS A 168 -6.96 6.54 -0.40
CA CYS A 168 -5.67 6.14 -0.94
C CYS A 168 -5.38 4.66 -0.67
N LEU A 169 -4.71 4.00 -1.62
CA LEU A 169 -4.13 2.68 -1.44
C LEU A 169 -2.90 2.75 -0.53
N SER A 170 -2.04 3.75 -0.79
CA SER A 170 -0.83 4.01 -0.02
C SER A 170 -0.45 5.49 -0.12
N LEU A 171 0.37 5.94 0.83
CA LEU A 171 0.82 7.31 0.98
C LEU A 171 2.30 7.40 0.61
N ALA A 172 2.69 8.43 -0.15
CA ALA A 172 4.07 8.71 -0.54
C ALA A 172 4.68 9.88 0.26
N VAL A 173 3.93 10.41 1.22
CA VAL A 173 4.31 11.53 2.09
C VAL A 173 3.93 11.25 3.54
N HIS A 174 4.48 12.02 4.46
CA HIS A 174 4.18 11.98 5.90
C HIS A 174 3.72 13.34 6.43
N SER A 175 3.06 13.36 7.57
CA SER A 175 2.66 14.59 8.26
C SER A 175 3.89 15.45 8.60
N GLY A 176 3.78 16.77 8.40
CA GLY A 176 4.85 17.75 8.56
C GLY A 176 5.70 17.97 7.30
N GLN A 177 5.58 17.12 6.28
CA GLN A 177 6.36 17.25 5.04
C GLN A 177 5.88 18.45 4.21
N THR A 178 6.83 19.25 3.70
CA THR A 178 6.54 20.27 2.67
C THR A 178 6.53 19.61 1.29
N VAL A 179 5.53 19.94 0.49
CA VAL A 179 5.35 19.42 -0.88
C VAL A 179 5.21 20.56 -1.88
N LYS A 180 5.70 20.33 -3.08
CA LYS A 180 5.50 21.25 -4.23
C LYS A 180 4.22 20.89 -4.98
N GLN A 181 3.60 21.85 -5.67
CA GLN A 181 2.53 21.56 -6.62
C GLN A 181 3.01 20.52 -7.65
N GLY A 182 2.18 19.51 -7.93
CA GLY A 182 2.53 18.41 -8.83
C GLY A 182 3.47 17.36 -8.23
N GLN A 183 3.82 17.46 -6.95
CA GLN A 183 4.58 16.39 -6.28
C GLN A 183 3.71 15.17 -6.06
N LEU A 184 4.25 13.97 -6.28
CA LEU A 184 3.61 12.70 -5.94
C LEU A 184 3.38 12.63 -4.43
N ILE A 185 2.14 12.36 -4.01
CA ILE A 185 1.76 12.31 -2.60
C ILE A 185 1.14 10.97 -2.18
N GLY A 186 0.61 10.18 -3.11
CA GLY A 186 0.00 8.89 -2.80
C GLY A 186 -0.54 8.21 -4.05
N TYR A 187 -1.32 7.17 -3.85
CA TYR A 187 -1.86 6.34 -4.93
C TYR A 187 -3.34 6.06 -4.69
N VAL A 188 -4.13 6.08 -5.78
CA VAL A 188 -5.57 5.78 -5.77
C VAL A 188 -5.83 4.39 -5.21
N GLY A 189 -6.86 4.26 -4.40
CA GLY A 189 -7.33 3.01 -3.82
C GLY A 189 -8.83 3.04 -3.54
N SER A 190 -9.24 2.23 -2.55
CA SER A 190 -10.63 2.10 -2.09
C SER A 190 -10.67 1.85 -0.59
N THR A 191 -9.77 2.46 0.19
CA THR A 191 -9.72 2.30 1.66
C THR A 191 -10.77 3.14 2.36
N GLY A 192 -11.18 2.73 3.57
CA GLY A 192 -12.22 3.42 4.33
C GLY A 192 -13.64 3.16 3.78
N ARG A 193 -14.51 4.17 3.80
CA ARG A 193 -15.88 4.06 3.28
C ARG A 193 -15.91 4.37 1.78
N SER A 194 -15.62 3.38 0.97
CA SER A 194 -15.55 3.47 -0.49
C SER A 194 -16.19 2.26 -1.13
N SER A 195 -16.85 2.45 -2.28
CA SER A 195 -17.48 1.37 -3.07
C SER A 195 -16.65 0.93 -4.28
N GLY A 196 -15.51 1.57 -4.54
CA GLY A 196 -14.63 1.26 -5.68
C GLY A 196 -13.43 2.19 -5.74
N ASN A 197 -12.50 1.90 -6.64
CA ASN A 197 -11.25 2.66 -6.74
C ASN A 197 -11.50 4.08 -7.26
N HIS A 198 -11.21 5.07 -6.42
CA HIS A 198 -11.28 6.50 -6.75
C HIS A 198 -10.41 7.33 -5.80
N CYS A 199 -10.08 8.53 -6.20
CA CYS A 199 -9.58 9.59 -5.33
C CYS A 199 -10.73 10.51 -4.96
N HIS A 200 -11.16 10.54 -3.71
CA HIS A 200 -12.05 11.57 -3.22
C HIS A 200 -11.22 12.83 -2.94
N PHE A 201 -11.51 13.91 -3.66
CA PHE A 201 -10.74 15.14 -3.60
C PHE A 201 -11.61 16.32 -3.14
N GLU A 202 -11.11 17.05 -2.13
CA GLU A 202 -11.78 18.24 -1.60
C GLU A 202 -10.88 19.46 -1.66
N ILE A 203 -11.48 20.63 -1.83
CA ILE A 203 -10.87 21.95 -1.61
C ILE A 203 -11.65 22.65 -0.50
N ARG A 204 -10.92 23.22 0.45
CA ARG A 204 -11.52 23.98 1.55
C ARG A 204 -10.83 25.34 1.67
N ARG A 205 -11.55 26.34 2.15
CA ARG A 205 -11.00 27.63 2.56
C ARG A 205 -11.59 28.04 3.91
N ASN A 206 -10.73 28.31 4.89
CA ASN A 206 -11.12 28.63 6.27
C ASN A 206 -12.12 27.60 6.85
N GLY A 207 -11.90 26.30 6.57
CA GLY A 207 -12.77 25.20 6.99
C GLY A 207 -14.02 24.99 6.13
N SER A 208 -14.43 25.95 5.31
CA SER A 208 -15.58 25.82 4.40
C SER A 208 -15.21 25.12 3.11
N TYR A 209 -16.10 24.26 2.61
CA TYR A 209 -15.90 23.52 1.37
C TYR A 209 -16.08 24.41 0.14
N ILE A 210 -15.18 24.29 -0.82
CA ILE A 210 -15.26 24.89 -2.15
C ILE A 210 -15.62 23.78 -3.14
N ALA A 211 -16.67 24.01 -3.94
CA ALA A 211 -17.04 23.06 -4.98
C ALA A 211 -15.91 22.94 -6.03
N PRO A 212 -15.31 21.74 -6.22
CA PRO A 212 -14.20 21.59 -7.19
C PRO A 212 -14.58 22.01 -8.61
N GLN A 213 -15.84 21.87 -9.01
CA GLN A 213 -16.33 22.34 -10.32
C GLN A 213 -16.26 23.85 -10.53
N ASN A 214 -16.11 24.64 -9.46
CA ASN A 214 -15.90 26.09 -9.56
C ASN A 214 -14.43 26.44 -9.79
N VAL A 215 -13.52 25.51 -9.48
CA VAL A 215 -12.08 25.63 -9.69
C VAL A 215 -11.66 24.97 -11.00
N PHE A 216 -12.24 23.80 -11.28
CA PHE A 216 -11.98 23.01 -12.48
C PHE A 216 -13.21 22.98 -13.39
N ASN A 217 -13.03 23.28 -14.67
CA ASN A 217 -14.13 23.26 -15.62
C ASN A 217 -14.70 21.83 -15.75
N ARG A 218 -15.88 21.58 -15.15
CA ARG A 218 -16.55 20.28 -15.13
C ARG A 218 -16.72 19.64 -16.51
N ARG A 219 -16.90 20.43 -17.58
CA ARG A 219 -17.06 19.90 -18.94
C ARG A 219 -15.82 19.21 -19.47
N LYS A 220 -14.63 19.50 -18.92
CA LYS A 220 -13.36 18.84 -19.28
C LYS A 220 -13.16 17.49 -18.54
N TYR A 221 -14.01 17.17 -17.58
CA TYR A 221 -13.87 16.01 -16.67
C TYR A 221 -15.13 15.13 -16.65
N ARG A 222 -15.82 15.06 -17.77
CA ARG A 222 -16.92 14.12 -18.02
C ARG A 222 -16.46 12.93 -18.85
#